data_87b01cb3befa4d7adcb1891e4b0f9616
#
_entry.id   87b01cb3befa4d7adcb1891e4b0f9616
#
_cell.length_a   1.000
_cell.length_b   1.000
_cell.length_c   1.000
_cell.angle_alpha   90.00
_cell.angle_beta   90.00
_cell.angle_gamma   90.00
#
_symmetry.space_group_name_H-M   'P 1'
#
loop_
_entity.id
_entity.type
_entity.pdbx_description
1 polymer ?
#
loop_
_entity_poly.entity_id
_entity_poly.type
_entity_poly.pdbx_seq_one_letter_code
_entity_poly.pdbx_strand_id
1 'polypeptide(L)'
;MGIGPGLGWGVIAIVVFTLIITYVIVQETRAHRHWRGLVRSGDLDAIRAILSDELEAWRSGRPPKGVPANIWSAVQTAQIADVGVDFVRLSTGVEGQYSVINGERREVSSPLDEAAKVTRKLADMTLYDVPNLEMAYVQIDVYSTFRDEQERPQQRCILSTAIDRTAAAAFDWDEATTGELLQTFGSRHHLNEAGVALPIEPLDIAAVRASG
;
A
#
# COMPACT_ATOMS: atom_id res chain seq x y z
N MET A 1 -25.27 3.37 -58.82
CA MET A 1 -25.39 3.86 -57.42
C MET A 1 -24.01 4.35 -57.00
N GLY A 2 -23.77 5.67 -57.02
CA GLY A 2 -22.47 6.23 -56.62
C GLY A 2 -22.44 6.32 -55.10
N ILE A 3 -21.44 5.72 -54.51
CA ILE A 3 -21.12 5.93 -53.06
C ILE A 3 -20.72 7.40 -52.95
N GLY A 4 -21.55 8.20 -52.26
CA GLY A 4 -21.28 9.62 -52.09
C GLY A 4 -19.96 9.88 -51.38
N PRO A 5 -19.22 10.96 -51.67
CA PRO A 5 -17.89 11.25 -51.14
C PRO A 5 -17.82 11.26 -49.58
N GLY A 6 -18.93 11.50 -48.90
CA GLY A 6 -18.99 11.46 -47.43
C GLY A 6 -18.86 10.07 -46.81
N LEU A 7 -19.29 9.03 -47.50
CA LEU A 7 -19.17 7.63 -47.00
C LEU A 7 -17.71 7.14 -47.04
N GLY A 8 -16.94 7.56 -48.06
CA GLY A 8 -15.52 7.21 -48.16
C GLY A 8 -14.67 7.79 -47.04
N TRP A 9 -14.91 9.05 -46.65
CA TRP A 9 -14.19 9.71 -45.54
C TRP A 9 -14.53 9.08 -44.18
N GLY A 10 -15.79 8.65 -43.99
CA GLY A 10 -16.19 7.96 -42.74
C GLY A 10 -15.47 6.62 -42.57
N VAL A 11 -15.37 5.83 -43.62
CA VAL A 11 -14.65 4.53 -43.59
C VAL A 11 -13.16 4.73 -43.30
N ILE A 12 -12.51 5.72 -43.95
CA ILE A 12 -11.10 6.02 -43.73
C ILE A 12 -10.89 6.45 -42.26
N ALA A 13 -11.74 7.31 -41.69
CA ALA A 13 -11.63 7.74 -40.31
C ALA A 13 -11.76 6.58 -39.32
N ILE A 14 -12.68 5.63 -39.55
CA ILE A 14 -12.86 4.43 -38.71
C ILE A 14 -11.59 3.54 -38.80
N VAL A 15 -11.05 3.31 -39.98
CA VAL A 15 -9.85 2.50 -40.17
C VAL A 15 -8.64 3.12 -39.44
N VAL A 16 -8.42 4.43 -39.63
CA VAL A 16 -7.33 5.13 -38.94
C VAL A 16 -7.50 5.08 -37.41
N PHE A 17 -8.70 5.32 -36.92
CA PHE A 17 -9.00 5.25 -35.48
C PHE A 17 -8.76 3.83 -34.90
N THR A 18 -9.19 2.79 -35.64
CA THR A 18 -8.95 1.40 -35.24
C THR A 18 -7.45 1.06 -35.22
N LEU A 19 -6.69 1.53 -36.22
CA LEU A 19 -5.24 1.33 -36.25
C LEU A 19 -4.53 2.02 -35.08
N ILE A 20 -4.95 3.25 -34.72
CA ILE A 20 -4.39 3.97 -33.57
C ILE A 20 -4.68 3.22 -32.27
N ILE A 21 -5.93 2.80 -32.05
CA ILE A 21 -6.30 2.03 -30.85
C ILE A 21 -5.52 0.73 -30.79
N THR A 22 -5.43 0.00 -31.90
CA THR A 22 -4.69 -1.27 -31.96
C THR A 22 -3.21 -1.04 -31.65
N TYR A 23 -2.61 0.02 -32.20
CA TYR A 23 -1.23 0.39 -31.92
C TYR A 23 -0.99 0.67 -30.44
N VAL A 24 -1.86 1.47 -29.81
CA VAL A 24 -1.79 1.80 -28.37
C VAL A 24 -1.89 0.52 -27.53
N ILE A 25 -2.88 -0.34 -27.81
CA ILE A 25 -3.07 -1.60 -27.08
C ILE A 25 -1.85 -2.52 -27.21
N VAL A 26 -1.26 -2.62 -28.41
CA VAL A 26 -0.06 -3.44 -28.64
C VAL A 26 1.16 -2.88 -27.90
N GLN A 27 1.34 -1.56 -27.90
CA GLN A 27 2.42 -0.91 -27.17
C GLN A 27 2.29 -1.15 -25.66
N GLU A 28 1.11 -0.94 -25.10
CA GLU A 28 0.82 -1.14 -23.69
C GLU A 28 1.01 -2.62 -23.27
N THR A 29 0.52 -3.55 -24.09
CA THR A 29 0.73 -4.99 -23.85
C THR A 29 2.20 -5.40 -23.87
N ARG A 30 3.01 -4.80 -24.77
CA ARG A 30 4.47 -5.04 -24.82
C ARG A 30 5.18 -4.49 -23.58
N ALA A 31 4.84 -3.28 -23.16
CA ALA A 31 5.39 -2.68 -21.95
C ALA A 31 5.09 -3.55 -20.71
N HIS A 32 3.84 -3.97 -20.53
CA HIS A 32 3.46 -4.87 -19.43
C HIS A 32 4.21 -6.21 -19.45
N ARG A 33 4.42 -6.81 -20.62
CA ARG A 33 5.20 -8.06 -20.74
C ARG A 33 6.67 -7.85 -20.39
N HIS A 34 7.24 -6.72 -20.79
CA HIS A 34 8.63 -6.37 -20.47
C HIS A 34 8.82 -6.22 -18.96
N TRP A 35 7.96 -5.43 -18.30
CA TRP A 35 8.01 -5.23 -16.83
C TRP A 35 7.82 -6.54 -16.07
N ARG A 36 6.86 -7.38 -16.45
CA ARG A 36 6.70 -8.72 -15.87
C ARG A 36 7.94 -9.59 -16.01
N GLY A 37 8.64 -9.49 -17.12
CA GLY A 37 9.90 -10.21 -17.36
C GLY A 37 10.99 -9.76 -16.37
N LEU A 38 11.16 -8.46 -16.18
CA LEU A 38 12.14 -7.88 -15.26
C LEU A 38 11.83 -8.22 -13.80
N VAL A 39 10.57 -8.11 -13.38
CA VAL A 39 10.16 -8.49 -12.02
C VAL A 39 10.41 -9.98 -11.76
N ARG A 40 10.04 -10.86 -12.69
CA ARG A 40 10.27 -12.31 -12.58
C ARG A 40 11.76 -12.69 -12.60
N SER A 41 12.60 -11.88 -13.24
CA SER A 41 14.05 -12.08 -13.19
C SER A 41 14.70 -11.59 -11.88
N GLY A 42 13.91 -10.97 -10.98
CA GLY A 42 14.40 -10.45 -9.71
C GLY A 42 15.16 -9.13 -9.83
N ASP A 43 14.88 -8.33 -10.87
CA ASP A 43 15.48 -7.01 -11.06
C ASP A 43 14.93 -6.03 -9.99
N LEU A 44 15.76 -5.74 -8.99
CA LEU A 44 15.38 -4.88 -7.85
C LEU A 44 15.12 -3.44 -8.26
N ASP A 45 15.80 -2.94 -9.29
CA ASP A 45 15.59 -1.57 -9.77
C ASP A 45 14.23 -1.47 -10.48
N ALA A 46 13.85 -2.48 -11.25
CA ALA A 46 12.53 -2.57 -11.86
C ALA A 46 11.41 -2.68 -10.82
N ILE A 47 11.59 -3.52 -9.79
CA ILE A 47 10.62 -3.66 -8.68
C ILE A 47 10.47 -2.32 -7.96
N ARG A 48 11.57 -1.66 -7.62
CA ARG A 48 11.56 -0.35 -6.94
C ARG A 48 10.91 0.73 -7.79
N ALA A 49 11.14 0.74 -9.10
CA ALA A 49 10.54 1.70 -10.02
C ALA A 49 9.01 1.55 -10.05
N ILE A 50 8.49 0.32 -10.20
CA ILE A 50 7.04 0.06 -10.19
C ILE A 50 6.41 0.53 -8.87
N LEU A 51 7.03 0.19 -7.73
CA LEU A 51 6.53 0.60 -6.42
C LEU A 51 6.56 2.13 -6.26
N SER A 52 7.61 2.79 -6.75
CA SER A 52 7.73 4.25 -6.66
C SER A 52 6.66 4.96 -7.48
N ASP A 53 6.38 4.46 -8.68
CA ASP A 53 5.34 5.00 -9.56
C ASP A 53 3.94 4.85 -8.90
N GLU A 54 3.65 3.71 -8.29
CA GLU A 54 2.39 3.49 -7.59
C GLU A 54 2.27 4.35 -6.33
N LEU A 55 3.31 4.46 -5.51
CA LEU A 55 3.30 5.35 -4.35
C LEU A 55 3.08 6.81 -4.77
N GLU A 56 3.64 7.25 -5.89
CA GLU A 56 3.41 8.60 -6.43
C GLU A 56 1.96 8.76 -6.91
N ALA A 57 1.39 7.75 -7.56
CA ALA A 57 -0.02 7.75 -7.92
C ALA A 57 -0.93 7.84 -6.69
N TRP A 58 -0.62 7.12 -5.60
CA TRP A 58 -1.37 7.22 -4.34
C TRP A 58 -1.21 8.59 -3.67
N ARG A 59 -0.01 9.21 -3.70
CA ARG A 59 0.22 10.56 -3.16
C ARG A 59 -0.63 11.62 -3.84
N SER A 60 -0.77 11.54 -5.15
CA SER A 60 -1.54 12.50 -5.95
C SER A 60 -3.02 12.13 -6.05
N GLY A 61 -3.38 10.90 -5.69
CA GLY A 61 -4.72 10.35 -5.82
C GLY A 61 -5.70 10.86 -4.77
N ARG A 62 -6.99 10.76 -5.11
CA ARG A 62 -8.08 10.99 -4.15
C ARG A 62 -8.36 9.71 -3.36
N PRO A 63 -8.83 9.82 -2.09
CA PRO A 63 -9.20 8.65 -1.33
C PRO A 63 -10.27 7.83 -2.07
N PRO A 64 -10.12 6.50 -2.14
CA PRO A 64 -11.17 5.62 -2.60
C PRO A 64 -12.44 5.77 -1.75
N LYS A 65 -13.60 5.44 -2.34
CA LYS A 65 -14.87 5.51 -1.61
C LYS A 65 -14.83 4.61 -0.36
N GLY A 66 -15.20 5.19 0.78
CA GLY A 66 -15.24 4.47 2.06
C GLY A 66 -13.93 4.49 2.86
N VAL A 67 -12.82 4.96 2.29
CA VAL A 67 -11.55 5.10 3.02
C VAL A 67 -11.54 6.42 3.80
N PRO A 68 -11.38 6.41 5.14
CA PRO A 68 -11.28 7.62 5.95
C PRO A 68 -10.08 8.49 5.55
N ALA A 69 -10.25 9.81 5.63
CA ALA A 69 -9.22 10.77 5.19
C ALA A 69 -7.88 10.64 5.95
N ASN A 70 -7.92 10.33 7.24
CA ASN A 70 -6.72 10.09 8.05
C ASN A 70 -5.96 8.83 7.61
N ILE A 71 -6.67 7.76 7.26
CA ILE A 71 -6.06 6.53 6.73
C ILE A 71 -5.45 6.81 5.36
N TRP A 72 -6.18 7.53 4.49
CA TRP A 72 -5.64 7.89 3.18
C TRP A 72 -4.41 8.81 3.27
N SER A 73 -4.42 9.76 4.19
CA SER A 73 -3.25 10.61 4.46
C SER A 73 -2.02 9.79 4.85
N ALA A 74 -2.18 8.75 5.67
CA ALA A 74 -1.10 7.85 6.03
C ALA A 74 -0.63 7.00 4.82
N VAL A 75 -1.55 6.54 3.95
CA VAL A 75 -1.19 5.89 2.67
C VAL A 75 -0.35 6.81 1.79
N GLN A 76 -0.74 8.10 1.68
CA GLN A 76 -0.03 9.09 0.88
C GLN A 76 1.39 9.41 1.39
N THR A 77 1.65 9.20 2.68
CA THR A 77 2.97 9.40 3.28
C THR A 77 3.83 8.13 3.27
N ALA A 78 3.32 7.03 2.76
CA ALA A 78 4.06 5.77 2.68
C ALA A 78 5.34 5.89 1.85
N GLN A 79 6.38 5.19 2.32
CA GLN A 79 7.72 5.18 1.71
C GLN A 79 8.23 3.75 1.61
N ILE A 80 9.04 3.49 0.58
CA ILE A 80 9.76 2.23 0.46
C ILE A 80 10.92 2.25 1.45
N ALA A 81 10.86 1.39 2.46
CA ALA A 81 11.95 1.21 3.42
C ALA A 81 12.98 0.19 2.91
N ASP A 82 12.53 -0.88 2.25
CA ASP A 82 13.40 -1.90 1.66
C ASP A 82 12.67 -2.69 0.56
N VAL A 83 13.43 -3.30 -0.36
CA VAL A 83 12.91 -4.13 -1.45
C VAL A 83 13.83 -5.31 -1.69
N GLY A 84 13.26 -6.50 -1.75
CA GLY A 84 13.93 -7.72 -2.20
C GLY A 84 13.23 -8.34 -3.40
N VAL A 85 13.73 -9.48 -3.84
CA VAL A 85 13.18 -10.18 -5.01
C VAL A 85 11.73 -10.65 -4.78
N ASP A 86 11.40 -10.99 -3.55
CA ASP A 86 10.13 -11.60 -3.15
C ASP A 86 9.44 -10.85 -2.00
N PHE A 87 9.99 -9.72 -1.56
CA PHE A 87 9.40 -8.91 -0.50
C PHE A 87 9.51 -7.42 -0.78
N VAL A 88 8.60 -6.67 -0.18
CA VAL A 88 8.66 -5.22 -0.05
C VAL A 88 8.41 -4.84 1.40
N ARG A 89 9.14 -3.84 1.88
CA ARG A 89 8.96 -3.22 3.18
C ARG A 89 8.59 -1.76 2.99
N LEU A 90 7.43 -1.38 3.49
CA LEU A 90 6.93 -0.01 3.47
C LEU A 90 6.91 0.55 4.88
N SER A 91 7.10 1.86 4.99
CA SER A 91 6.97 2.60 6.25
C SER A 91 6.00 3.76 6.08
N THR A 92 5.23 4.06 7.12
CA THR A 92 4.32 5.21 7.16
C THR A 92 4.14 5.71 8.58
N GLY A 93 3.51 6.89 8.74
CA GLY A 93 3.23 7.48 10.04
C GLY A 93 1.73 7.60 10.32
N VAL A 94 1.36 7.43 11.59
CA VAL A 94 -0.01 7.65 12.07
C VAL A 94 0.01 8.33 13.44
N GLU A 95 -1.12 8.99 13.75
CA GLU A 95 -1.39 9.53 15.07
C GLU A 95 -2.77 9.06 15.55
N GLY A 96 -2.97 9.01 16.87
CA GLY A 96 -4.26 8.71 17.47
C GLY A 96 -5.31 9.77 17.11
N GLN A 97 -6.56 9.36 17.00
CA GLN A 97 -7.67 10.25 16.70
C GLN A 97 -8.31 10.77 17.97
N TYR A 98 -8.52 12.08 18.02
CA TYR A 98 -9.13 12.76 19.16
C TYR A 98 -10.36 13.53 18.72
N SER A 99 -11.38 13.53 19.55
CA SER A 99 -12.59 14.35 19.38
C SER A 99 -12.85 15.17 20.64
N VAL A 100 -13.52 16.32 20.47
CA VAL A 100 -13.98 17.12 21.62
C VAL A 100 -15.42 16.70 21.93
N ILE A 101 -15.63 16.03 23.04
CA ILE A 101 -16.93 15.55 23.51
C ILE A 101 -17.25 16.29 24.83
N ASN A 102 -18.32 17.07 24.84
CA ASN A 102 -18.73 17.89 26.02
C ASN A 102 -17.63 18.85 26.50
N GLY A 103 -16.81 19.40 25.57
CA GLY A 103 -15.71 20.30 25.90
C GLY A 103 -14.40 19.61 26.35
N GLU A 104 -14.38 18.29 26.50
CA GLU A 104 -13.20 17.51 26.83
C GLU A 104 -12.62 16.83 25.59
N ARG A 105 -11.29 16.88 25.44
CA ARG A 105 -10.57 16.13 24.40
C ARG A 105 -10.50 14.66 24.81
N ARG A 106 -11.16 13.79 24.03
CA ARG A 106 -11.16 12.33 24.24
C ARG A 106 -10.55 11.63 23.04
N GLU A 107 -9.77 10.60 23.30
CA GLU A 107 -9.26 9.69 22.30
C GLU A 107 -10.43 8.82 21.80
N VAL A 108 -10.66 8.80 20.48
CA VAL A 108 -11.70 8.02 19.82
C VAL A 108 -11.14 6.82 19.05
N SER A 109 -9.84 6.86 18.74
CA SER A 109 -9.11 5.74 18.17
C SER A 109 -7.64 5.84 18.57
N SER A 110 -7.11 4.75 19.10
CA SER A 110 -5.73 4.70 19.56
C SER A 110 -4.73 4.74 18.38
N PRO A 111 -3.47 5.15 18.59
CA PRO A 111 -2.44 5.06 17.56
C PRO A 111 -2.28 3.64 17.01
N LEU A 112 -2.43 2.60 17.84
CA LEU A 112 -2.34 1.20 17.38
C LEU A 112 -3.52 0.81 16.48
N ASP A 113 -4.74 1.25 16.79
CA ASP A 113 -5.91 1.00 15.93
C ASP A 113 -5.76 1.69 14.57
N GLU A 114 -5.28 2.94 14.57
CA GLU A 114 -5.00 3.64 13.31
C GLU A 114 -3.88 2.96 12.54
N ALA A 115 -2.83 2.50 13.22
CA ALA A 115 -1.74 1.75 12.62
C ALA A 115 -2.23 0.44 11.97
N ALA A 116 -3.10 -0.30 12.64
CA ALA A 116 -3.66 -1.54 12.09
C ALA A 116 -4.55 -1.27 10.85
N LYS A 117 -5.39 -0.22 10.89
CA LYS A 117 -6.22 0.17 9.73
C LYS A 117 -5.37 0.57 8.52
N VAL A 118 -4.29 1.34 8.74
CA VAL A 118 -3.37 1.74 7.68
C VAL A 118 -2.59 0.54 7.17
N THR A 119 -2.09 -0.34 8.05
CA THR A 119 -1.42 -1.59 7.67
C THR A 119 -2.31 -2.43 6.77
N ARG A 120 -3.57 -2.63 7.16
CA ARG A 120 -4.56 -3.35 6.36
C ARG A 120 -4.71 -2.73 4.97
N LYS A 121 -4.89 -1.41 4.88
CA LYS A 121 -5.09 -0.74 3.58
C LYS A 121 -3.84 -0.75 2.71
N LEU A 122 -2.66 -0.48 3.26
CA LEU A 122 -1.40 -0.53 2.51
C LEU A 122 -1.08 -1.94 2.02
N ALA A 123 -1.31 -2.96 2.85
CA ALA A 123 -1.06 -4.35 2.48
C ALA A 123 -1.98 -4.80 1.34
N ASP A 124 -3.28 -4.53 1.45
CA ASP A 124 -4.27 -4.81 0.41
C ASP A 124 -3.84 -4.17 -0.92
N MET A 125 -3.59 -2.87 -0.94
CA MET A 125 -3.16 -2.14 -2.14
C MET A 125 -1.83 -2.66 -2.70
N THR A 126 -0.84 -2.94 -1.84
CA THR A 126 0.48 -3.42 -2.29
C THR A 126 0.42 -4.83 -2.85
N LEU A 127 -0.40 -5.70 -2.26
CA LEU A 127 -0.53 -7.09 -2.70
C LEU A 127 -1.38 -7.23 -3.98
N TYR A 128 -2.40 -6.39 -4.16
CA TYR A 128 -3.42 -6.65 -5.18
C TYR A 128 -3.57 -5.52 -6.22
N ASP A 129 -3.27 -4.27 -5.87
CA ASP A 129 -3.48 -3.14 -6.77
C ASP A 129 -2.21 -2.77 -7.57
N VAL A 130 -0.99 -3.17 -7.12
CA VAL A 130 0.25 -2.85 -7.85
C VAL A 130 0.40 -3.76 -9.07
N PRO A 131 0.36 -3.20 -10.31
CA PRO A 131 0.39 -3.99 -11.52
C PRO A 131 1.73 -4.74 -11.69
N ASN A 132 1.66 -5.99 -12.10
CA ASN A 132 2.83 -6.84 -12.42
C ASN A 132 3.77 -7.14 -11.23
N LEU A 133 3.36 -6.80 -9.99
CA LEU A 133 4.13 -7.07 -8.78
C LEU A 133 3.51 -8.27 -8.03
N GLU A 134 4.26 -9.38 -7.95
CA GLU A 134 3.83 -10.61 -7.26
C GLU A 134 4.80 -10.88 -6.09
N MET A 135 4.77 -10.01 -5.06
CA MET A 135 5.59 -10.21 -3.86
C MET A 135 5.04 -11.37 -3.01
N ALA A 136 5.91 -12.21 -2.49
CA ALA A 136 5.53 -13.24 -1.53
C ALA A 136 5.23 -12.64 -0.16
N TYR A 137 5.97 -11.60 0.22
CA TYR A 137 5.82 -10.91 1.50
C TYR A 137 5.69 -9.40 1.34
N VAL A 138 4.83 -8.82 2.17
CA VAL A 138 4.73 -7.37 2.37
C VAL A 138 4.92 -7.08 3.86
N GLN A 139 5.92 -6.28 4.22
CA GLN A 139 6.08 -5.77 5.57
C GLN A 139 5.67 -4.31 5.64
N ILE A 140 4.83 -3.98 6.62
CA ILE A 140 4.39 -2.62 6.90
C ILE A 140 4.86 -2.24 8.29
N ASP A 141 5.67 -1.17 8.35
CA ASP A 141 6.14 -0.58 9.60
C ASP A 141 5.43 0.75 9.82
N VAL A 142 4.70 0.87 10.90
CA VAL A 142 3.94 2.08 11.22
C VAL A 142 4.58 2.81 12.40
N TYR A 143 4.81 4.09 12.19
CA TYR A 143 5.45 4.97 13.13
C TYR A 143 4.46 5.97 13.73
N SER A 144 4.70 6.37 14.97
CA SER A 144 3.99 7.48 15.61
C SER A 144 4.99 8.41 16.29
N THR A 145 4.54 9.62 16.61
CA THR A 145 5.39 10.65 17.21
C THR A 145 5.44 10.49 18.72
N PHE A 146 6.63 10.28 19.23
CA PHE A 146 6.93 10.31 20.67
C PHE A 146 7.75 11.56 21.02
N ARG A 147 7.78 11.94 22.27
CA ARG A 147 8.69 12.96 22.78
C ARG A 147 9.88 12.31 23.48
N ASP A 148 11.08 12.76 23.14
CA ASP A 148 12.29 12.33 23.87
C ASP A 148 12.40 13.04 25.23
N GLU A 149 13.48 12.74 25.97
CA GLU A 149 13.75 13.37 27.28
C GLU A 149 13.94 14.89 27.21
N GLN A 150 14.21 15.43 26.01
CA GLN A 150 14.33 16.86 25.75
C GLN A 150 13.06 17.45 25.11
N GLU A 151 11.93 16.75 25.19
CA GLU A 151 10.63 17.15 24.62
C GLU A 151 10.63 17.29 23.09
N ARG A 152 11.65 16.79 22.37
CA ARG A 152 11.71 16.86 20.92
C ARG A 152 10.91 15.71 20.29
N PRO A 153 10.17 15.97 19.20
CA PRO A 153 9.41 14.93 18.52
C PRO A 153 10.35 13.92 17.84
N GLN A 154 10.11 12.63 18.07
CA GLN A 154 10.80 11.52 17.42
C GLN A 154 9.80 10.52 16.87
N GLN A 155 10.00 10.10 15.61
CA GLN A 155 9.23 9.03 15.01
C GLN A 155 9.75 7.69 15.53
N ARG A 156 8.86 6.87 16.11
CA ARG A 156 9.16 5.54 16.62
C ARG A 156 8.16 4.54 16.08
N CYS A 157 8.64 3.37 15.71
CA CYS A 157 7.77 2.28 15.26
C CYS A 157 6.88 1.82 16.42
N ILE A 158 5.58 1.64 16.15
CA ILE A 158 4.59 1.14 17.12
C ILE A 158 3.93 -0.16 16.66
N LEU A 159 3.97 -0.43 15.35
CA LEU A 159 3.47 -1.66 14.75
C LEU A 159 4.37 -2.04 13.58
N SER A 160 4.80 -3.30 13.56
CA SER A 160 5.46 -3.91 12.41
C SER A 160 4.79 -5.23 12.10
N THR A 161 4.28 -5.38 10.88
CA THR A 161 3.52 -6.56 10.45
C THR A 161 4.12 -7.09 9.16
N ALA A 162 4.48 -8.38 9.15
CA ALA A 162 4.90 -9.09 7.95
C ALA A 162 3.76 -9.98 7.47
N ILE A 163 3.34 -9.78 6.24
CA ILE A 163 2.16 -10.38 5.64
C ILE A 163 2.61 -11.30 4.51
N ASP A 164 2.37 -12.59 4.67
CA ASP A 164 2.53 -13.60 3.62
C ASP A 164 1.35 -13.55 2.65
N ARG A 165 1.62 -13.56 1.34
CA ARG A 165 0.59 -13.51 0.30
C ARG A 165 -0.40 -14.68 0.37
N THR A 166 0.06 -15.86 0.77
CA THR A 166 -0.80 -17.04 0.86
C THR A 166 -1.80 -16.90 2.00
N ALA A 167 -1.33 -16.44 3.16
CA ALA A 167 -2.19 -16.13 4.29
C ALA A 167 -3.14 -14.95 3.97
N ALA A 168 -2.63 -13.94 3.26
CA ALA A 168 -3.40 -12.77 2.82
C ALA A 168 -4.57 -13.11 1.90
N ALA A 169 -4.45 -14.16 1.09
CA ALA A 169 -5.51 -14.58 0.16
C ALA A 169 -6.78 -15.09 0.85
N ALA A 170 -6.67 -15.51 2.11
CA ALA A 170 -7.81 -15.97 2.93
C ALA A 170 -8.29 -14.91 3.93
N PHE A 171 -7.66 -13.74 3.97
CA PHE A 171 -7.95 -12.69 4.94
C PHE A 171 -9.04 -11.73 4.42
N ASP A 172 -9.97 -11.37 5.30
CA ASP A 172 -11.01 -10.39 4.98
C ASP A 172 -10.48 -8.96 5.15
N TRP A 173 -10.05 -8.36 4.04
CA TRP A 173 -9.47 -7.01 4.03
C TRP A 173 -10.49 -5.90 4.31
N ASP A 174 -11.76 -6.14 4.10
CA ASP A 174 -12.81 -5.12 4.26
C ASP A 174 -13.36 -5.07 5.69
N GLU A 175 -13.61 -6.22 6.31
CA GLU A 175 -14.33 -6.31 7.58
C GLU A 175 -13.45 -6.69 8.78
N ALA A 176 -12.22 -7.20 8.56
CA ALA A 176 -11.35 -7.67 9.64
C ALA A 176 -11.05 -6.57 10.67
N THR A 177 -11.10 -6.96 11.92
CA THR A 177 -10.77 -6.11 13.07
C THR A 177 -9.26 -5.95 13.25
N THR A 178 -8.85 -4.94 14.05
CA THR A 178 -7.45 -4.78 14.49
C THR A 178 -6.90 -6.06 15.11
N GLY A 179 -7.67 -6.72 16.00
CA GLY A 179 -7.25 -7.94 16.67
C GLY A 179 -7.01 -9.11 15.69
N GLU A 180 -7.90 -9.29 14.71
CA GLU A 180 -7.74 -10.33 13.69
C GLU A 180 -6.50 -10.10 12.82
N LEU A 181 -6.23 -8.86 12.39
CA LEU A 181 -5.01 -8.54 11.66
C LEU A 181 -3.76 -8.91 12.48
N LEU A 182 -3.70 -8.46 13.74
CA LEU A 182 -2.55 -8.67 14.62
C LEU A 182 -2.31 -10.16 14.97
N GLN A 183 -3.37 -10.97 14.97
CA GLN A 183 -3.28 -12.41 15.25
C GLN A 183 -2.97 -13.24 14.01
N THR A 184 -3.57 -12.88 12.86
CA THR A 184 -3.40 -13.63 11.61
C THR A 184 -2.00 -13.47 11.05
N PHE A 185 -1.48 -12.25 11.06
CA PHE A 185 -0.14 -11.93 10.57
C PHE A 185 0.80 -11.70 11.75
N GLY A 186 1.98 -12.31 11.75
CA GLY A 186 2.98 -12.18 12.80
C GLY A 186 3.35 -10.73 13.07
N SER A 187 2.51 -10.01 13.83
CA SER A 187 2.65 -8.59 14.13
C SER A 187 3.45 -8.37 15.41
N ARG A 188 4.38 -7.44 15.38
CA ARG A 188 5.06 -6.94 16.56
C ARG A 188 4.47 -5.60 16.98
N HIS A 189 4.01 -5.52 18.20
CA HIS A 189 3.54 -4.31 18.87
C HIS A 189 3.76 -4.46 20.37
N HIS A 190 3.73 -3.37 21.11
CA HIS A 190 3.82 -3.40 22.58
C HIS A 190 2.87 -2.37 23.18
N LEU A 191 2.09 -2.77 24.18
CA LEU A 191 1.20 -1.92 24.95
C LEU A 191 1.63 -1.91 26.42
N ASN A 192 1.55 -0.75 27.06
CA ASN A 192 1.68 -0.68 28.51
C ASN A 192 0.39 -1.13 29.21
N GLU A 193 0.38 -1.14 30.55
CA GLU A 193 -0.79 -1.55 31.37
C GLU A 193 -2.04 -0.68 31.13
N ALA A 194 -1.87 0.54 30.65
CA ALA A 194 -2.96 1.46 30.31
C ALA A 194 -3.45 1.29 28.85
N GLY A 195 -2.90 0.33 28.08
CA GLY A 195 -3.27 0.11 26.67
C GLY A 195 -2.63 1.11 25.69
N VAL A 196 -1.66 1.90 26.12
CA VAL A 196 -0.97 2.86 25.26
C VAL A 196 0.17 2.17 24.51
N ALA A 197 0.27 2.43 23.21
CA ALA A 197 1.33 1.87 22.37
C ALA A 197 2.71 2.40 22.77
N LEU A 198 3.66 1.51 22.91
CA LEU A 198 5.05 1.80 23.21
C LEU A 198 5.93 1.59 21.98
N PRO A 199 7.08 2.30 21.89
CA PRO A 199 8.05 2.09 20.83
C PRO A 199 8.57 0.65 20.78
N ILE A 200 8.73 0.14 19.56
CA ILE A 200 9.30 -1.18 19.26
C ILE A 200 10.39 -1.08 18.21
N GLU A 201 11.22 -2.10 18.09
CA GLU A 201 12.05 -2.33 16.90
C GLU A 201 11.21 -3.05 15.84
N PRO A 202 11.25 -2.64 14.57
CA PRO A 202 10.58 -3.34 13.48
C PRO A 202 10.97 -4.81 13.37
N LEU A 203 10.11 -5.62 12.75
CA LEU A 203 10.43 -7.01 12.42
C LEU A 203 11.63 -7.07 11.47
N ASP A 204 12.46 -8.11 11.64
CA ASP A 204 13.45 -8.48 10.65
C ASP A 204 12.78 -9.41 9.61
N ILE A 205 12.56 -8.89 8.41
CA ILE A 205 11.94 -9.64 7.31
C ILE A 205 12.74 -10.90 6.96
N ALA A 206 14.06 -10.86 7.10
CA ALA A 206 14.89 -12.03 6.82
C ALA A 206 14.62 -13.17 7.82
N ALA A 207 14.43 -12.85 9.10
CA ALA A 207 14.07 -13.81 10.13
C ALA A 207 12.65 -14.37 9.90
N VAL A 208 11.69 -13.53 9.51
CA VAL A 208 10.31 -13.97 9.21
C VAL A 208 10.29 -14.95 8.05
N ARG A 209 11.02 -14.67 6.96
CA ARG A 209 11.11 -15.55 5.78
C ARG A 209 11.79 -16.88 6.07
N ALA A 210 12.71 -16.92 7.01
CA ALA A 210 13.40 -18.16 7.40
C ALA A 210 12.54 -19.09 8.27
N SER A 211 11.47 -18.58 8.87
CA SER A 211 10.57 -19.32 9.76
C SER A 211 9.27 -19.82 9.11
N GLY A 212 8.97 -19.39 7.89
CA GLY A 212 7.80 -19.82 7.10
C GLY A 212 8.20 -20.79 6.01
#